data_d1da87072a4ff1271164ff1274b542b2
#
_entry.id   d1da87072a4ff1271164ff1274b542b2
#
_cell.length_a   1.000
_cell.length_b   1.000
_cell.length_c   1.000
_cell.angle_alpha   90.00
_cell.angle_beta   90.00
_cell.angle_gamma   90.00
#
_symmetry.space_group_name_H-M   'P 1'
#
loop_
_entity.id
_entity.type
_entity.pdbx_description
1 polymer ?
#
loop_
_entity_poly.entity_id
_entity_poly.type
_entity_poly.pdbx_seq_one_letter_code
_entity_poly.pdbx_strand_id
1 'polypeptide(L)'
;MEFGFTIKPEHSIERTLALTRQGEAAGFAYGWLFDSHVLWREPYVLLTLMAQATTTLRLGTCVTNPGTREPTVTASSLAVLQELSGGRFDLGIGRGDSARRVLGKQPTSMAALEEAVHVIRALAEGGSIEYEGASLELPWAGSHRLPVWIAGYGPVALKLTGRIADGAMLQIGDPDLVRWFVAQVRASAAEAGRDPGAVRIMAAAPAHVGDLADGRDRIRW
;
A
#
# COMPACT_ATOMS: atom_id res chain seq x y z
N MET A 1 10.20 -1.50 -16.57
CA MET A 1 9.82 -2.29 -15.39
C MET A 1 10.53 -1.69 -14.19
N GLU A 2 9.84 -1.50 -13.08
CA GLU A 2 10.42 -0.99 -11.84
C GLU A 2 10.42 -2.12 -10.81
N PHE A 3 11.42 -2.16 -9.97
CA PHE A 3 11.53 -3.14 -8.89
C PHE A 3 11.29 -2.47 -7.54
N GLY A 4 10.64 -3.19 -6.63
CA GLY A 4 10.43 -2.79 -5.25
C GLY A 4 10.78 -3.93 -4.30
N PHE A 5 10.91 -3.61 -3.04
CA PHE A 5 11.03 -4.58 -1.96
C PHE A 5 9.99 -4.32 -0.88
N THR A 6 9.61 -5.36 -0.16
CA THR A 6 8.73 -5.25 1.00
C THR A 6 9.47 -5.77 2.22
N ILE A 7 9.51 -4.96 3.27
CA ILE A 7 10.08 -5.34 4.56
C ILE A 7 8.96 -5.72 5.51
N LYS A 8 9.07 -6.88 6.12
CA LYS A 8 8.30 -7.28 7.28
C LYS A 8 8.90 -6.57 8.51
N PRO A 9 8.14 -5.72 9.25
CA PRO A 9 8.73 -4.88 10.31
C PRO A 9 9.07 -5.66 11.59
N GLU A 10 9.74 -6.80 11.46
CA GLU A 10 10.25 -7.64 12.57
C GLU A 10 11.68 -7.30 12.97
N HIS A 11 12.42 -6.66 12.08
CA HIS A 11 13.82 -6.24 12.34
C HIS A 11 13.91 -5.07 13.31
N SER A 12 15.09 -4.84 13.89
CA SER A 12 15.37 -3.60 14.62
C SER A 12 15.21 -2.38 13.70
N ILE A 13 14.98 -1.21 14.27
CA ILE A 13 14.88 0.05 13.51
C ILE A 13 16.14 0.27 12.69
N GLU A 14 17.31 0.10 13.32
CA GLU A 14 18.61 0.24 12.66
C GLU A 14 18.74 -0.67 11.43
N ARG A 15 18.38 -1.96 11.58
CA ARG A 15 18.45 -2.93 10.47
C ARG A 15 17.47 -2.57 9.35
N THR A 16 16.26 -2.13 9.70
CA THR A 16 15.26 -1.68 8.74
C THR A 16 15.79 -0.50 7.92
N LEU A 17 16.39 0.49 8.56
CA LEU A 17 16.98 1.65 7.88
C LEU A 17 18.21 1.28 7.03
N ALA A 18 19.04 0.35 7.50
CA ALA A 18 20.14 -0.17 6.72
C ALA A 18 19.68 -0.86 5.43
N LEU A 19 18.66 -1.72 5.51
CA LEU A 19 18.05 -2.37 4.35
C LEU A 19 17.40 -1.35 3.40
N THR A 20 16.77 -0.33 3.94
CA THR A 20 16.13 0.73 3.14
C THR A 20 17.18 1.50 2.31
N ARG A 21 18.28 1.94 2.95
CA ARG A 21 19.37 2.62 2.24
C ARG A 21 20.04 1.71 1.20
N GLN A 22 20.23 0.44 1.54
CA GLN A 22 20.78 -0.56 0.62
C GLN A 22 19.86 -0.74 -0.61
N GLY A 23 18.52 -0.79 -0.41
CA GLY A 23 17.57 -0.87 -1.49
C GLY A 23 17.62 0.35 -2.41
N GLU A 24 17.65 1.56 -1.85
CA GLU A 24 17.80 2.79 -2.64
C GLU A 24 19.13 2.78 -3.43
N ALA A 25 20.25 2.46 -2.78
CA ALA A 25 21.55 2.39 -3.42
C ALA A 25 21.65 1.32 -4.51
N ALA A 26 20.87 0.25 -4.40
CA ALA A 26 20.75 -0.80 -5.42
C ALA A 26 19.80 -0.45 -6.57
N GLY A 27 19.18 0.75 -6.55
CA GLY A 27 18.31 1.22 -7.62
C GLY A 27 16.87 0.71 -7.57
N PHE A 28 16.41 0.21 -6.42
CA PHE A 28 15.00 -0.09 -6.25
C PHE A 28 14.18 1.20 -6.29
N ALA A 29 13.03 1.14 -6.97
CA ALA A 29 12.12 2.28 -7.08
C ALA A 29 11.15 2.39 -5.88
N TYR A 30 10.84 1.27 -5.22
CA TYR A 30 9.84 1.19 -4.16
C TYR A 30 10.36 0.42 -2.94
N GLY A 31 10.02 0.94 -1.75
CA GLY A 31 10.15 0.28 -0.46
C GLY A 31 8.81 0.25 0.27
N TRP A 32 8.33 -0.94 0.63
CA TRP A 32 7.03 -1.15 1.25
C TRP A 32 7.16 -1.74 2.64
N LEU A 33 6.23 -1.40 3.55
CA LEU A 33 6.10 -2.03 4.86
C LEU A 33 4.72 -2.67 5.05
N PHE A 34 4.70 -3.84 5.71
CA PHE A 34 3.46 -4.46 6.19
C PHE A 34 2.87 -3.67 7.36
N ASP A 35 1.53 -3.58 7.42
CA ASP A 35 0.80 -2.99 8.54
C ASP A 35 -0.08 -4.04 9.24
N SER A 36 0.46 -4.62 10.29
CA SER A 36 -0.23 -5.51 11.24
C SER A 36 0.35 -5.27 12.63
N HIS A 37 -0.09 -4.22 13.28
CA HIS A 37 0.48 -3.62 14.49
C HIS A 37 0.61 -4.57 15.71
N VAL A 38 -0.12 -5.68 15.74
CA VAL A 38 0.02 -6.71 16.78
C VAL A 38 1.12 -7.71 16.41
N LEU A 39 1.31 -7.99 15.13
CA LEU A 39 2.30 -8.96 14.65
C LEU A 39 3.68 -8.32 14.50
N TRP A 40 3.74 -7.05 14.10
CA TRP A 40 4.96 -6.33 13.78
C TRP A 40 4.95 -4.90 14.33
N ARG A 41 6.09 -4.22 14.21
CA ARG A 41 6.21 -2.82 14.61
C ARG A 41 5.31 -1.92 13.78
N GLU A 42 4.90 -0.82 14.39
CA GLU A 42 4.07 0.20 13.79
C GLU A 42 4.74 0.79 12.55
N PRO A 43 4.09 0.74 11.35
CA PRO A 43 4.76 1.09 10.11
C PRO A 43 4.92 2.58 9.87
N TYR A 44 4.01 3.44 10.32
CA TYR A 44 4.06 4.88 9.99
C TYR A 44 5.26 5.58 10.64
N VAL A 45 5.61 5.18 11.86
CA VAL A 45 6.85 5.65 12.52
C VAL A 45 8.07 5.18 11.74
N LEU A 46 8.11 3.93 11.32
CA LEU A 46 9.22 3.39 10.52
C LEU A 46 9.29 4.04 9.14
N LEU A 47 8.16 4.25 8.46
CA LEU A 47 8.08 4.93 7.17
C LEU A 47 8.59 6.38 7.25
N THR A 48 8.34 7.08 8.37
CA THR A 48 8.92 8.41 8.62
C THR A 48 10.44 8.36 8.64
N LEU A 49 11.00 7.42 9.38
CA LEU A 49 12.47 7.24 9.45
C LEU A 49 13.07 6.81 8.10
N MET A 50 12.37 5.94 7.36
CA MET A 50 12.77 5.52 6.02
C MET A 50 12.77 6.69 5.04
N ALA A 51 11.76 7.57 5.11
CA ALA A 51 11.68 8.76 4.27
C ALA A 51 12.83 9.73 4.51
N GLN A 52 13.22 9.90 5.77
CA GLN A 52 14.39 10.72 6.15
C GLN A 52 15.72 10.07 5.76
N ALA A 53 15.77 8.74 5.66
CA ALA A 53 16.98 7.99 5.33
C ALA A 53 17.22 7.84 3.82
N THR A 54 16.28 8.29 2.98
CA THR A 54 16.28 8.13 1.52
C THR A 54 15.91 9.42 0.80
N THR A 55 16.26 9.54 -0.47
CA THR A 55 16.03 10.75 -1.27
C THR A 55 15.20 10.51 -2.53
N THR A 56 15.22 9.32 -3.08
CA THR A 56 14.57 8.96 -4.36
C THR A 56 13.58 7.83 -4.23
N LEU A 57 13.77 6.94 -3.24
CA LEU A 57 12.93 5.76 -3.03
C LEU A 57 11.48 6.17 -2.71
N ARG A 58 10.52 5.67 -3.48
CA ARG A 58 9.10 5.77 -3.12
C ARG A 58 8.80 4.80 -2.00
N LEU A 59 7.99 5.22 -1.05
CA LEU A 59 7.67 4.45 0.15
C LEU A 59 6.16 4.27 0.28
N GLY A 60 5.74 3.21 0.96
CA GLY A 60 4.31 3.02 1.21
C GLY A 60 3.97 1.84 2.11
N THR A 61 2.71 1.71 2.39
CA THR A 61 2.14 0.58 3.14
C THR A 61 1.79 -0.58 2.20
N CYS A 62 2.03 -1.84 2.63
CA CYS A 62 1.70 -3.02 1.84
C CYS A 62 1.10 -4.14 2.73
N VAL A 63 -0.11 -3.98 3.21
CA VAL A 63 -1.03 -2.87 3.03
C VAL A 63 -1.61 -2.45 4.39
N THR A 64 -1.95 -1.17 4.54
CA THR A 64 -2.77 -0.71 5.66
C THR A 64 -4.25 -1.07 5.47
N ASN A 65 -5.10 -0.75 6.44
CA ASN A 65 -6.53 -1.04 6.36
C ASN A 65 -7.36 -0.08 7.23
N PRO A 66 -8.62 0.20 6.86
CA PRO A 66 -9.48 1.12 7.62
C PRO A 66 -10.06 0.52 8.91
N GLY A 67 -9.80 -0.76 9.17
CA GLY A 67 -10.39 -1.43 10.33
C GLY A 67 -9.52 -1.41 11.58
N THR A 68 -8.25 -1.02 11.47
CA THR A 68 -7.32 -0.88 12.60
C THR A 68 -6.87 0.57 12.81
N ARG A 69 -7.05 1.40 11.79
CA ARG A 69 -6.73 2.84 11.83
C ARG A 69 -7.85 3.60 11.11
N GLU A 70 -8.41 4.55 11.79
CA GLU A 70 -9.46 5.39 11.27
C GLU A 70 -8.96 6.17 10.03
N PRO A 71 -9.78 6.33 8.95
CA PRO A 71 -9.34 6.92 7.69
C PRO A 71 -8.78 8.34 7.81
N THR A 72 -9.33 9.20 8.63
CA THR A 72 -8.84 10.59 8.81
C THR A 72 -7.47 10.62 9.49
N VAL A 73 -7.21 9.68 10.43
CA VAL A 73 -5.89 9.52 11.07
C VAL A 73 -4.86 9.04 10.04
N THR A 74 -5.27 8.13 9.15
CA THR A 74 -4.42 7.66 8.04
C THR A 74 -4.12 8.81 7.07
N ALA A 75 -5.14 9.60 6.70
CA ALA A 75 -4.98 10.77 5.84
C ALA A 75 -3.99 11.77 6.41
N SER A 76 -4.16 12.12 7.70
CA SER A 76 -3.27 13.03 8.42
C SER A 76 -1.82 12.53 8.41
N SER A 77 -1.60 11.25 8.72
CA SER A 77 -0.26 10.65 8.68
C SER A 77 0.37 10.71 7.29
N LEU A 78 -0.41 10.40 6.25
CA LEU A 78 0.07 10.40 4.87
C LEU A 78 0.33 11.81 4.33
N ALA A 79 -0.46 12.82 4.72
CA ALA A 79 -0.21 14.21 4.36
C ALA A 79 1.16 14.68 4.90
N VAL A 80 1.47 14.38 6.16
CA VAL A 80 2.80 14.68 6.76
C VAL A 80 3.92 13.91 6.04
N LEU A 81 3.69 12.64 5.71
CA LEU A 81 4.69 11.82 5.01
C LEU A 81 4.92 12.31 3.57
N GLN A 82 3.90 12.80 2.88
CA GLN A 82 4.04 13.42 1.56
C GLN A 82 4.86 14.72 1.63
N GLU A 83 4.57 15.57 2.59
CA GLU A 83 5.34 16.80 2.83
C GLU A 83 6.82 16.47 3.14
N LEU A 84 7.06 15.59 4.11
CA LEU A 84 8.39 15.18 4.55
C LEU A 84 9.24 14.58 3.41
N SER A 85 8.60 13.81 2.55
CA SER A 85 9.28 13.08 1.47
C SER A 85 9.32 13.83 0.14
N GLY A 86 8.62 14.96 0.00
CA GLY A 86 8.46 15.65 -1.29
C GLY A 86 7.62 14.85 -2.29
N GLY A 87 6.54 14.21 -1.82
CA GLY A 87 5.58 13.50 -2.69
C GLY A 87 5.97 12.06 -3.04
N ARG A 88 6.85 11.42 -2.27
CA ARG A 88 7.33 10.05 -2.52
C ARG A 88 6.54 8.95 -1.80
N PHE A 89 5.35 9.24 -1.29
CA PHE A 89 4.52 8.24 -0.63
C PHE A 89 3.39 7.71 -1.51
N ASP A 90 3.12 6.42 -1.38
CA ASP A 90 2.01 5.70 -1.98
C ASP A 90 1.19 5.01 -0.88
N LEU A 91 -0.13 5.09 -0.96
CA LEU A 91 -1.03 4.36 -0.09
C LEU A 91 -1.30 2.96 -0.65
N GLY A 92 -0.78 1.93 -0.03
CA GLY A 92 -1.25 0.56 -0.25
C GLY A 92 -2.30 0.19 0.80
N ILE A 93 -3.51 -0.16 0.37
CA ILE A 93 -4.63 -0.39 1.27
C ILE A 93 -5.40 -1.67 0.92
N GLY A 94 -5.93 -2.34 1.94
CA GLY A 94 -6.76 -3.53 1.81
C GLY A 94 -7.78 -3.62 2.93
N ARG A 95 -8.48 -4.74 3.02
CA ARG A 95 -9.56 -4.96 4.01
C ARG A 95 -9.06 -5.26 5.43
N GLY A 96 -7.77 -5.45 5.62
CA GLY A 96 -7.19 -5.76 6.93
C GLY A 96 -7.31 -7.22 7.31
N ASP A 97 -6.96 -8.12 6.44
CA ASP A 97 -7.08 -9.56 6.68
C ASP A 97 -6.24 -10.02 7.87
N SER A 98 -4.91 -9.99 7.80
CA SER A 98 -4.03 -10.41 8.90
C SER A 98 -4.16 -9.51 10.14
N ALA A 99 -4.16 -8.19 9.94
CA ALA A 99 -4.20 -7.21 11.03
C ALA A 99 -5.48 -7.28 11.87
N ARG A 100 -6.61 -7.66 11.27
CA ARG A 100 -7.88 -7.81 11.99
C ARG A 100 -8.10 -9.22 12.53
N ARG A 101 -7.67 -10.24 11.79
CA ARG A 101 -7.80 -11.64 12.24
C ARG A 101 -7.03 -11.91 13.55
N VAL A 102 -5.86 -11.33 13.71
CA VAL A 102 -5.10 -11.44 14.98
C VAL A 102 -5.85 -10.84 16.17
N LEU A 103 -6.76 -9.90 15.92
CA LEU A 103 -7.67 -9.32 16.91
C LEU A 103 -8.99 -10.09 17.06
N GLY A 104 -9.15 -11.23 16.38
CA GLY A 104 -10.42 -11.99 16.35
C GLY A 104 -11.52 -11.29 15.54
N LYS A 105 -11.20 -10.33 14.68
CA LYS A 105 -12.16 -9.54 13.90
C LYS A 105 -12.16 -9.95 12.43
N GLN A 106 -13.33 -9.84 11.79
CA GLN A 106 -13.45 -10.04 10.34
C GLN A 106 -12.81 -8.86 9.58
N PRO A 107 -12.28 -9.08 8.35
CA PRO A 107 -11.90 -7.99 7.47
C PRO A 107 -13.03 -6.98 7.25
N THR A 108 -12.72 -5.71 7.01
CA THR A 108 -13.72 -4.68 6.72
C THR A 108 -14.49 -4.99 5.45
N SER A 109 -15.68 -4.38 5.30
CA SER A 109 -16.47 -4.51 4.06
C SER A 109 -15.76 -3.82 2.88
N MET A 110 -16.15 -4.19 1.66
CA MET A 110 -15.62 -3.50 0.46
C MET A 110 -16.13 -2.06 0.39
N ALA A 111 -17.34 -1.78 0.87
CA ALA A 111 -17.87 -0.41 0.95
C ALA A 111 -17.06 0.46 1.91
N ALA A 112 -16.72 -0.05 3.10
CA ALA A 112 -15.87 0.66 4.04
C ALA A 112 -14.44 0.88 3.50
N LEU A 113 -13.91 -0.07 2.73
CA LEU A 113 -12.62 0.12 2.05
C LEU A 113 -12.70 1.23 0.99
N GLU A 114 -13.74 1.24 0.19
CA GLU A 114 -13.96 2.28 -0.84
C GLU A 114 -14.10 3.67 -0.22
N GLU A 115 -14.95 3.81 0.78
CA GLU A 115 -15.14 5.05 1.54
C GLU A 115 -13.82 5.55 2.13
N ALA A 116 -13.06 4.66 2.80
CA ALA A 116 -11.76 5.00 3.35
C ALA A 116 -10.77 5.50 2.29
N VAL A 117 -10.75 4.91 1.10
CA VAL A 117 -9.91 5.39 0.00
C VAL A 117 -10.27 6.82 -0.40
N HIS A 118 -11.58 7.12 -0.51
CA HIS A 118 -12.03 8.47 -0.85
C HIS A 118 -11.68 9.48 0.23
N VAL A 119 -11.94 9.15 1.50
CA VAL A 119 -11.61 10.02 2.65
C VAL A 119 -10.11 10.29 2.74
N ILE A 120 -9.31 9.23 2.70
CA ILE A 120 -7.85 9.35 2.82
C ILE A 120 -7.28 10.19 1.69
N ARG A 121 -7.69 9.92 0.44
CA ARG A 121 -7.17 10.64 -0.72
C ARG A 121 -7.57 12.11 -0.68
N ALA A 122 -8.87 12.42 -0.47
CA ALA A 122 -9.35 13.79 -0.43
C ALA A 122 -8.59 14.63 0.61
N LEU A 123 -8.50 14.14 1.83
CA LEU A 123 -7.87 14.87 2.93
C LEU A 123 -6.34 14.97 2.77
N ALA A 124 -5.68 13.88 2.38
CA ALA A 124 -4.22 13.88 2.25
C ALA A 124 -3.71 14.72 1.06
N GLU A 125 -4.56 14.98 0.06
CA GLU A 125 -4.26 15.84 -1.09
C GLU A 125 -4.72 17.31 -0.86
N GLY A 126 -5.10 17.67 0.38
CA GLY A 126 -5.50 19.04 0.75
C GLY A 126 -6.90 19.45 0.28
N GLY A 127 -7.74 18.49 -0.04
CA GLY A 127 -9.16 18.69 -0.36
C GLY A 127 -10.07 18.57 0.86
N SER A 128 -11.38 18.71 0.63
CA SER A 128 -12.43 18.52 1.62
C SER A 128 -13.35 17.36 1.25
N ILE A 129 -14.00 16.77 2.24
CA ILE A 129 -14.94 15.65 2.06
C ILE A 129 -15.99 15.63 3.16
N GLU A 130 -17.22 15.24 2.80
CA GLU A 130 -18.23 14.88 3.78
C GLU A 130 -17.98 13.46 4.29
N TYR A 131 -17.81 13.29 5.61
CA TYR A 131 -17.58 12.01 6.24
C TYR A 131 -18.28 11.94 7.59
N GLU A 132 -19.10 10.90 7.82
CA GLU A 132 -19.90 10.69 9.04
C GLU A 132 -20.72 11.91 9.45
N GLY A 133 -21.24 12.67 8.47
CA GLY A 133 -22.09 13.85 8.69
C GLY A 133 -21.32 15.13 9.03
N ALA A 134 -20.02 15.13 8.90
CA ALA A 134 -19.18 16.32 9.08
C ALA A 134 -18.42 16.65 7.80
N SER A 135 -18.29 17.97 7.49
CA SER A 135 -17.40 18.44 6.43
C SER A 135 -15.99 18.54 6.98
N LEU A 136 -15.06 17.79 6.42
CA LEU A 136 -13.70 17.66 6.92
C LEU A 136 -12.69 18.19 5.90
N GLU A 137 -11.65 18.83 6.41
CA GLU A 137 -10.45 19.21 5.66
C GLU A 137 -9.22 19.15 6.60
N LEU A 138 -8.03 19.06 6.00
CA LEU A 138 -6.77 19.23 6.71
C LEU A 138 -6.14 20.56 6.22
N PRO A 139 -6.38 21.70 6.90
CA PRO A 139 -6.01 23.02 6.36
C PRO A 139 -4.51 23.25 6.23
N TRP A 140 -3.71 22.36 6.78
CA TRP A 140 -2.25 22.36 6.72
C TRP A 140 -1.71 21.34 5.69
N ALA A 141 -2.56 20.46 5.12
CA ALA A 141 -2.10 19.48 4.15
C ALA A 141 -1.74 20.16 2.82
N GLY A 142 -0.63 19.74 2.25
CA GLY A 142 -0.22 20.17 0.91
C GLY A 142 -1.01 19.46 -0.19
N SER A 143 -0.79 19.88 -1.44
CA SER A 143 -1.47 19.35 -2.62
C SER A 143 -0.68 18.23 -3.32
N HIS A 144 0.13 17.47 -2.60
CA HIS A 144 0.82 16.32 -3.17
C HIS A 144 -0.16 15.22 -3.52
N ARG A 145 -0.12 14.75 -4.76
CA ARG A 145 -0.92 13.58 -5.17
C ARG A 145 -0.54 12.35 -4.36
N LEU A 146 -1.54 11.62 -3.87
CA LEU A 146 -1.39 10.36 -3.14
C LEU A 146 -1.81 9.18 -4.03
N PRO A 147 -0.87 8.49 -4.72
CA PRO A 147 -1.21 7.29 -5.46
C PRO A 147 -1.75 6.20 -4.53
N VAL A 148 -2.88 5.59 -4.91
CA VAL A 148 -3.56 4.56 -4.13
C VAL A 148 -3.47 3.21 -4.83
N TRP A 149 -2.98 2.22 -4.10
CA TRP A 149 -2.87 0.83 -4.52
C TRP A 149 -3.79 -0.02 -3.68
N ILE A 150 -4.67 -0.80 -4.32
CA ILE A 150 -5.60 -1.69 -3.61
C ILE A 150 -5.10 -3.13 -3.70
N ALA A 151 -5.04 -3.81 -2.55
CA ALA A 151 -4.75 -5.24 -2.47
C ALA A 151 -6.04 -6.04 -2.35
N GLY A 152 -6.24 -7.00 -3.26
CA GLY A 152 -7.38 -7.88 -3.24
C GLY A 152 -7.45 -8.78 -4.47
N TYR A 153 -8.04 -9.97 -4.30
CA TYR A 153 -8.05 -11.02 -5.31
C TYR A 153 -9.45 -11.42 -5.79
N GLY A 154 -10.46 -11.09 -4.99
CA GLY A 154 -11.85 -11.41 -5.34
C GLY A 154 -12.41 -10.46 -6.39
N PRO A 155 -13.45 -10.87 -7.15
CA PRO A 155 -14.00 -10.08 -8.25
C PRO A 155 -14.48 -8.68 -7.83
N VAL A 156 -15.04 -8.55 -6.63
CA VAL A 156 -15.47 -7.24 -6.10
C VAL A 156 -14.28 -6.32 -5.83
N ALA A 157 -13.17 -6.87 -5.29
CA ALA A 157 -11.98 -6.09 -5.04
C ALA A 157 -11.28 -5.66 -6.35
N LEU A 158 -11.20 -6.55 -7.34
CA LEU A 158 -10.64 -6.22 -8.66
C LEU A 158 -11.46 -5.16 -9.38
N LYS A 159 -12.80 -5.24 -9.26
CA LYS A 159 -13.70 -4.23 -9.80
C LYS A 159 -13.51 -2.87 -9.13
N LEU A 160 -13.38 -2.83 -7.81
CA LEU A 160 -13.08 -1.61 -7.08
C LEU A 160 -11.73 -1.03 -7.50
N THR A 161 -10.70 -1.88 -7.58
CA THR A 161 -9.34 -1.47 -7.99
C THR A 161 -9.35 -0.79 -9.36
N GLY A 162 -9.96 -1.40 -10.37
CA GLY A 162 -10.08 -0.80 -11.71
C GLY A 162 -10.80 0.54 -11.69
N ARG A 163 -11.84 0.67 -10.86
CA ARG A 163 -12.70 1.84 -10.80
C ARG A 163 -12.04 3.05 -10.14
N ILE A 164 -11.27 2.89 -9.06
CA ILE A 164 -10.80 4.03 -8.25
C ILE A 164 -9.29 4.06 -7.95
N ALA A 165 -8.56 2.93 -8.10
CA ALA A 165 -7.17 2.86 -7.70
C ALA A 165 -6.20 3.31 -8.81
N ASP A 166 -5.00 3.73 -8.41
CA ASP A 166 -3.87 4.00 -9.30
C ASP A 166 -3.06 2.74 -9.57
N GLY A 167 -3.20 1.72 -8.71
CA GLY A 167 -2.54 0.45 -8.88
C GLY A 167 -3.22 -0.71 -8.16
N ALA A 168 -2.91 -1.93 -8.61
CA ALA A 168 -3.27 -3.19 -7.99
C ALA A 168 -2.05 -3.82 -7.33
N MET A 169 -2.18 -4.28 -6.09
CA MET A 169 -1.17 -5.07 -5.38
C MET A 169 -1.57 -6.54 -5.40
N LEU A 170 -0.78 -7.37 -6.09
CA LEU A 170 -0.98 -8.80 -6.23
C LEU A 170 0.19 -9.54 -5.59
N GLN A 171 -0.03 -10.24 -4.50
CA GLN A 171 0.98 -11.09 -3.86
C GLN A 171 0.94 -12.49 -4.48
N ILE A 172 1.23 -12.56 -5.77
CA ILE A 172 1.19 -13.76 -6.61
C ILE A 172 2.35 -13.70 -7.58
N GLY A 173 3.13 -14.79 -7.66
CA GLY A 173 4.24 -14.95 -8.60
C GLY A 173 3.90 -15.77 -9.84
N ASP A 174 2.68 -16.34 -9.96
CA ASP A 174 2.26 -17.11 -11.12
C ASP A 174 1.87 -16.19 -12.29
N PRO A 175 2.55 -16.31 -13.47
CA PRO A 175 2.30 -15.39 -14.58
C PRO A 175 0.90 -15.49 -15.19
N ASP A 176 0.27 -16.67 -15.18
CA ASP A 176 -1.04 -16.87 -15.77
C ASP A 176 -2.12 -16.27 -14.89
N LEU A 177 -2.00 -16.47 -13.57
CA LEU A 177 -2.87 -15.81 -12.61
C LEU A 177 -2.70 -14.27 -12.65
N VAL A 178 -1.47 -13.78 -12.72
CA VAL A 178 -1.23 -12.33 -12.84
C VAL A 178 -1.89 -11.78 -14.10
N ARG A 179 -1.75 -12.44 -15.27
CA ARG A 179 -2.42 -12.00 -16.50
C ARG A 179 -3.94 -11.96 -16.34
N TRP A 180 -4.51 -12.96 -15.69
CA TRP A 180 -5.96 -13.00 -15.44
C TRP A 180 -6.39 -11.82 -14.54
N PHE A 181 -5.72 -11.57 -13.42
CA PHE A 181 -6.02 -10.42 -12.54
C PHE A 181 -5.90 -9.09 -13.27
N VAL A 182 -4.84 -8.92 -14.05
CA VAL A 182 -4.63 -7.71 -14.86
C VAL A 182 -5.77 -7.48 -15.84
N ALA A 183 -6.24 -8.54 -16.50
CA ALA A 183 -7.38 -8.44 -17.43
C ALA A 183 -8.65 -7.97 -16.71
N GLN A 184 -8.95 -8.50 -15.51
CA GLN A 184 -10.13 -8.10 -14.73
C GLN A 184 -10.05 -6.63 -14.28
N VAL A 185 -8.90 -6.20 -13.76
CA VAL A 185 -8.68 -4.81 -13.33
C VAL A 185 -8.82 -3.83 -14.50
N ARG A 186 -8.21 -4.16 -15.65
CA ARG A 186 -8.29 -3.32 -16.86
C ARG A 186 -9.69 -3.24 -17.45
N ALA A 187 -10.42 -4.36 -17.48
CA ALA A 187 -11.81 -4.36 -17.92
C ALA A 187 -12.65 -3.44 -17.04
N SER A 188 -12.48 -3.53 -15.72
CA SER A 188 -13.21 -2.68 -14.78
C SER A 188 -12.82 -1.19 -14.89
N ALA A 189 -11.56 -0.88 -15.17
CA ALA A 189 -11.13 0.50 -15.44
C ALA A 189 -11.82 1.05 -16.70
N ALA A 190 -11.87 0.27 -17.79
CA ALA A 190 -12.57 0.63 -19.01
C ALA A 190 -14.09 0.85 -18.79
N GLU A 191 -14.75 -0.05 -18.05
CA GLU A 191 -16.17 0.09 -17.66
C GLU A 191 -16.44 1.39 -16.87
N ALA A 192 -15.46 1.84 -16.09
CA ALA A 192 -15.52 3.09 -15.33
C ALA A 192 -15.10 4.34 -16.14
N GLY A 193 -14.84 4.20 -17.45
CA GLY A 193 -14.41 5.31 -18.32
C GLY A 193 -12.98 5.78 -18.08
N ARG A 194 -12.15 4.94 -17.43
CA ARG A 194 -10.74 5.24 -17.17
C ARG A 194 -9.85 4.55 -18.20
N ASP A 195 -8.66 5.10 -18.44
CA ASP A 195 -7.64 4.41 -19.23
C ASP A 195 -7.19 3.12 -18.53
N PRO A 196 -7.43 1.94 -19.11
CA PRO A 196 -7.00 0.66 -18.52
C PRO A 196 -5.48 0.56 -18.36
N GLY A 197 -4.71 1.26 -19.20
CA GLY A 197 -3.26 1.30 -19.14
C GLY A 197 -2.72 2.13 -17.97
N ALA A 198 -3.52 3.06 -17.44
CA ALA A 198 -3.13 3.91 -16.32
C ALA A 198 -3.10 3.18 -14.97
N VAL A 199 -3.78 2.03 -14.83
CA VAL A 199 -3.75 1.25 -13.59
C VAL A 199 -2.48 0.40 -13.57
N ARG A 200 -1.57 0.74 -12.67
CA ARG A 200 -0.29 0.04 -12.49
C ARG A 200 -0.50 -1.29 -11.79
N ILE A 201 0.38 -2.25 -12.07
CA ILE A 201 0.31 -3.58 -11.47
C ILE A 201 1.60 -3.88 -10.70
N MET A 202 1.46 -4.20 -9.44
CA MET A 202 2.52 -4.77 -8.61
C MET A 202 2.26 -6.27 -8.46
N ALA A 203 3.19 -7.09 -8.95
CA ALA A 203 3.22 -8.51 -8.67
C ALA A 203 4.36 -8.76 -7.67
N ALA A 204 4.05 -9.36 -6.53
CA ALA A 204 5.00 -9.61 -5.46
C ALA A 204 5.05 -11.10 -5.13
N ALA A 205 6.26 -11.62 -4.98
CA ALA A 205 6.51 -12.99 -4.54
C ALA A 205 7.66 -13.01 -3.54
N PRO A 206 7.69 -13.99 -2.62
CA PRO A 206 8.87 -14.27 -1.83
C PRO A 206 10.04 -14.57 -2.76
N ALA A 207 11.20 -13.99 -2.46
CA ALA A 207 12.42 -14.23 -3.21
C ALA A 207 13.54 -14.67 -2.28
N HIS A 208 14.33 -15.63 -2.73
CA HIS A 208 15.54 -16.08 -2.07
C HIS A 208 16.71 -16.04 -3.07
N VAL A 209 17.81 -15.46 -2.65
CA VAL A 209 19.06 -15.47 -3.40
C VAL A 209 20.03 -16.42 -2.70
N GLY A 210 20.37 -17.54 -3.34
CA GLY A 210 21.21 -18.58 -2.76
C GLY A 210 20.90 -19.95 -3.34
N ASP A 211 21.21 -20.99 -2.58
CA ASP A 211 20.93 -22.37 -2.97
C ASP A 211 19.42 -22.64 -3.06
N LEU A 212 19.01 -23.39 -4.10
CA LEU A 212 17.60 -23.67 -4.38
C LEU A 212 16.92 -24.50 -3.27
N ALA A 213 17.64 -25.45 -2.67
CA ALA A 213 17.09 -26.27 -1.59
C ALA A 213 16.83 -25.44 -0.36
N ASP A 214 17.77 -24.58 0.05
CA ASP A 214 17.64 -23.64 1.15
C ASP A 214 16.50 -22.64 0.88
N GLY A 215 16.38 -22.15 -0.36
CA GLY A 215 15.30 -21.27 -0.78
C GLY A 215 13.91 -21.91 -0.63
N ARG A 216 13.75 -23.16 -1.05
CA ARG A 216 12.49 -23.91 -0.94
C ARG A 216 12.01 -24.04 0.50
N ASP A 217 12.91 -24.27 1.43
CA ASP A 217 12.56 -24.39 2.85
C ASP A 217 12.23 -23.05 3.50
N ARG A 218 12.90 -21.98 3.11
CA ARG A 218 12.68 -20.62 3.64
C ARG A 218 11.41 -19.96 3.16
N ILE A 219 10.93 -20.27 1.95
CA ILE A 219 9.71 -19.67 1.37
C ILE A 219 8.45 -20.53 1.55
N ARG A 220 8.55 -21.71 2.18
CA ARG A 220 7.39 -22.50 2.63
C ARG A 220 6.74 -21.83 3.84
N TRP A 221 5.48 -21.48 3.71
CA TRP A 221 4.65 -20.91 4.78
C TRP A 221 3.19 -21.33 4.66
#